data_bc98fab95b93e9ae0d433cbbed39140a
#
_entry.id   bc98fab95b93e9ae0d433cbbed39140a
#
_cell.length_a   1.000
_cell.length_b   1.000
_cell.length_c   1.000
_cell.angle_alpha   90.00
_cell.angle_beta   90.00
_cell.angle_gamma   90.00
#
_symmetry.space_group_name_H-M   'P 1'
#
loop_
_entity.id
_entity.type
_entity.pdbx_description
1 polymer ?
#
loop_
_entity_poly.entity_id
_entity_poly.type
_entity_poly.pdbx_seq_one_letter_code
_entity_poly.pdbx_strand_id
1 'polypeptide(L)'
;EKERFGCKERKLFVNTEMLVFIIEIIGTVAFASSGAMVGIRKKMDVLGVIVMAVMTAVGGGIIRDLVLGIHPPNTFKNPIYVEYSVLTAVILFVVFYIKKQMLDSKALFYYEKIMILLDAIGLGAFTVIGVETAYEIGYVHHRFLLLFVGVITGVGGGMIRDMMAQQIPFILVKQIYACASLAGAGVCIWLMPYH
;
A
#
# COMPACT_ATOMS: atom_id res chain seq x y z
N GLU A 1 16.50 36.58 13.71
CA GLU A 1 15.89 36.21 12.38
C GLU A 1 16.30 34.80 11.95
N LYS A 2 17.59 34.40 12.06
CA LYS A 2 18.09 33.04 11.76
C LYS A 2 17.41 31.94 12.59
N GLU A 3 17.11 32.17 13.86
CA GLU A 3 16.44 31.18 14.73
C GLU A 3 14.98 30.97 14.38
N ARG A 4 14.29 31.99 13.88
CA ARG A 4 12.89 31.87 13.41
C ARG A 4 12.78 31.09 12.10
N PHE A 5 13.76 31.25 11.20
CA PHE A 5 13.82 30.49 9.95
C PHE A 5 14.03 28.98 10.25
N GLY A 6 15.01 28.63 11.05
CA GLY A 6 15.28 27.24 11.42
C GLY A 6 14.14 26.53 12.21
N CYS A 7 13.34 27.31 12.96
CA CYS A 7 12.16 26.77 13.65
C CYS A 7 10.99 26.51 12.69
N LYS A 8 10.82 27.33 11.65
CA LYS A 8 9.77 27.18 10.66
C LYS A 8 10.05 26.02 9.70
N GLU A 9 11.30 25.87 9.26
CA GLU A 9 11.73 24.73 8.43
C GLU A 9 11.63 23.42 9.18
N ARG A 10 12.04 23.38 10.45
CA ARG A 10 11.94 22.20 11.31
C ARG A 10 10.48 21.77 11.56
N LYS A 11 9.57 22.72 11.74
CA LYS A 11 8.12 22.43 11.85
C LYS A 11 7.51 21.93 10.55
N LEU A 12 7.95 22.46 9.42
CA LEU A 12 7.49 22.03 8.11
C LEU A 12 7.96 20.59 7.83
N PHE A 13 9.23 20.29 8.12
CA PHE A 13 9.83 18.97 7.95
C PHE A 13 9.14 17.90 8.82
N VAL A 14 8.93 18.18 10.11
CA VAL A 14 8.21 17.28 11.04
C VAL A 14 6.76 17.06 10.60
N ASN A 15 6.10 18.09 10.04
CA ASN A 15 4.73 17.92 9.52
C ASN A 15 4.68 17.03 8.28
N THR A 16 5.70 17.09 7.42
CA THR A 16 5.77 16.25 6.21
C THR A 16 6.01 14.79 6.56
N GLU A 17 6.97 14.49 7.44
CA GLU A 17 7.23 13.11 7.90
C GLU A 17 6.01 12.49 8.57
N MET A 18 5.31 13.27 9.40
CA MET A 18 4.08 12.78 10.06
C MET A 18 2.97 12.50 9.06
N LEU A 19 2.84 13.33 8.02
CA LEU A 19 1.84 13.15 6.97
C LEU A 19 2.13 11.91 6.13
N VAL A 20 3.39 11.68 5.74
CA VAL A 20 3.83 10.48 5.03
C VAL A 20 3.54 9.24 5.87
N PHE A 21 3.90 9.24 7.15
CA PHE A 21 3.61 8.14 8.06
C PHE A 21 2.11 7.83 8.16
N ILE A 22 1.25 8.85 8.24
CA ILE A 22 -0.20 8.67 8.27
C ILE A 22 -0.70 8.03 6.97
N ILE A 23 -0.20 8.49 5.82
CA ILE A 23 -0.55 7.92 4.50
C ILE A 23 -0.12 6.46 4.42
N GLU A 24 1.08 6.12 4.91
CA GLU A 24 1.59 4.75 4.96
C GLU A 24 0.70 3.84 5.81
N ILE A 25 0.28 4.29 6.98
CA ILE A 25 -0.62 3.51 7.85
C ILE A 25 -1.99 3.31 7.18
N ILE A 26 -2.56 4.35 6.58
CA ILE A 26 -3.84 4.26 5.86
C ILE A 26 -3.72 3.25 4.70
N GLY A 27 -2.68 3.35 3.89
CA GLY A 27 -2.40 2.42 2.80
C GLY A 27 -2.20 0.98 3.29
N THR A 28 -1.45 0.81 4.39
CA THR A 28 -1.20 -0.49 5.02
C THR A 28 -2.49 -1.14 5.50
N VAL A 29 -3.33 -0.40 6.24
CA VAL A 29 -4.62 -0.90 6.74
C VAL A 29 -5.57 -1.23 5.58
N ALA A 30 -5.61 -0.39 4.55
CA ALA A 30 -6.41 -0.63 3.36
C ALA A 30 -6.00 -1.91 2.64
N PHE A 31 -4.71 -2.09 2.34
CA PHE A 31 -4.21 -3.30 1.69
C PHE A 31 -4.29 -4.55 2.58
N ALA A 32 -3.99 -4.44 3.88
CA ALA A 32 -4.19 -5.53 4.81
C ALA A 32 -5.65 -5.98 4.86
N SER A 33 -6.59 -5.03 4.88
CA SER A 33 -8.03 -5.32 4.83
C SER A 33 -8.42 -6.04 3.54
N SER A 34 -7.94 -5.57 2.41
CA SER A 34 -8.17 -6.22 1.12
C SER A 34 -7.62 -7.64 1.08
N GLY A 35 -6.38 -7.85 1.55
CA GLY A 35 -5.76 -9.17 1.66
C GLY A 35 -6.51 -10.12 2.59
N ALA A 36 -6.87 -9.65 3.79
CA ALA A 36 -7.65 -10.42 4.75
C ALA A 36 -9.02 -10.84 4.17
N MET A 37 -9.72 -9.93 3.49
CA MET A 37 -11.00 -10.20 2.86
C MET A 37 -10.88 -11.29 1.79
N VAL A 38 -9.83 -11.28 0.97
CA VAL A 38 -9.58 -12.34 -0.01
C VAL A 38 -9.30 -13.68 0.67
N GLY A 39 -8.47 -13.71 1.73
CA GLY A 39 -8.20 -14.91 2.52
C GLY A 39 -9.46 -15.51 3.13
N ILE A 40 -10.30 -14.68 3.75
CA ILE A 40 -11.59 -15.10 4.31
C ILE A 40 -12.53 -15.69 3.24
N ARG A 41 -12.63 -15.01 2.08
CA ARG A 41 -13.44 -15.50 0.94
C ARG A 41 -12.95 -16.85 0.42
N LYS A 42 -11.63 -17.07 0.42
CA LYS A 42 -11.01 -18.34 0.02
C LYS A 42 -11.09 -19.42 1.12
N LYS A 43 -11.75 -19.12 2.24
CA LYS A 43 -11.90 -20.02 3.40
C LYS A 43 -10.55 -20.46 3.98
N MET A 44 -9.56 -19.58 3.95
CA MET A 44 -8.28 -19.81 4.60
C MET A 44 -8.47 -19.82 6.13
N ASP A 45 -7.59 -20.49 6.84
CA ASP A 45 -7.52 -20.42 8.29
C ASP A 45 -6.99 -19.07 8.77
N VAL A 46 -6.93 -18.87 10.08
CA VAL A 46 -6.47 -17.60 10.68
C VAL A 46 -5.08 -17.24 10.19
N LEU A 47 -4.18 -18.22 10.14
CA LEU A 47 -2.79 -18.01 9.71
C LEU A 47 -2.74 -17.60 8.23
N GLY A 48 -3.50 -18.28 7.37
CA GLY A 48 -3.61 -17.96 5.96
C GLY A 48 -4.14 -16.54 5.72
N VAL A 49 -5.15 -16.11 6.50
CA VAL A 49 -5.70 -14.73 6.42
C VAL A 49 -4.65 -13.71 6.85
N ILE A 50 -3.90 -13.97 7.93
CA ILE A 50 -2.83 -13.08 8.39
C ILE A 50 -1.74 -12.98 7.32
N VAL A 51 -1.26 -14.09 6.77
CA VAL A 51 -0.24 -14.10 5.72
C VAL A 51 -0.71 -13.32 4.49
N MET A 52 -1.96 -13.54 4.04
CA MET A 52 -2.54 -12.80 2.92
C MET A 52 -2.57 -11.30 3.17
N ALA A 53 -2.98 -10.87 4.37
CA ALA A 53 -3.04 -9.46 4.74
C ALA A 53 -1.64 -8.82 4.77
N VAL A 54 -0.70 -9.46 5.45
CA VAL A 54 0.69 -8.97 5.57
C VAL A 54 1.34 -8.88 4.20
N MET A 55 1.29 -9.95 3.39
CA MET A 55 1.91 -9.95 2.06
C MET A 55 1.29 -8.91 1.13
N THR A 56 -0.02 -8.66 1.23
CA THR A 56 -0.68 -7.61 0.47
C THR A 56 -0.22 -6.22 0.91
N ALA A 57 -0.11 -5.99 2.21
CA ALA A 57 0.20 -4.67 2.76
C ALA A 57 1.67 -4.27 2.56
N VAL A 58 2.61 -5.19 2.78
CA VAL A 58 4.05 -4.85 2.76
C VAL A 58 4.77 -5.33 1.50
N GLY A 59 4.15 -6.21 0.70
CA GLY A 59 4.79 -6.83 -0.45
C GLY A 59 5.25 -5.83 -1.51
N GLY A 60 4.45 -4.81 -1.80
CA GLY A 60 4.83 -3.72 -2.72
C GLY A 60 6.06 -2.95 -2.23
N GLY A 61 6.11 -2.63 -0.94
CA GLY A 61 7.25 -1.97 -0.30
C GLY A 61 8.53 -2.83 -0.32
N ILE A 62 8.40 -4.13 -0.10
CA ILE A 62 9.54 -5.06 -0.19
C ILE A 62 10.10 -5.08 -1.62
N ILE A 63 9.25 -5.19 -2.65
CA ILE A 63 9.69 -5.14 -4.06
C ILE A 63 10.38 -3.80 -4.35
N ARG A 64 9.80 -2.68 -3.91
CA ARG A 64 10.40 -1.35 -4.02
C ARG A 64 11.82 -1.32 -3.47
N ASP A 65 11.97 -1.74 -2.21
CA ASP A 65 13.22 -1.68 -1.49
C ASP A 65 14.29 -2.55 -2.18
N LEU A 66 13.91 -3.74 -2.67
CA LEU A 66 14.80 -4.61 -3.45
C LEU A 66 15.26 -3.95 -4.75
N VAL A 67 14.35 -3.31 -5.49
CA VAL A 67 14.68 -2.60 -6.74
C VAL A 67 15.60 -1.41 -6.49
N LEU A 68 15.41 -0.69 -5.38
CA LEU A 68 16.22 0.45 -4.99
C LEU A 68 17.56 0.06 -4.30
N GLY A 69 17.78 -1.24 -4.05
CA GLY A 69 18.99 -1.73 -3.37
C GLY A 69 19.01 -1.46 -1.87
N ILE A 70 17.85 -1.25 -1.25
CA ILE A 70 17.73 -1.05 0.19
C ILE A 70 17.79 -2.40 0.90
N HIS A 71 18.87 -2.68 1.60
CA HIS A 71 19.07 -3.93 2.32
C HIS A 71 19.38 -3.67 3.82
N PRO A 72 18.71 -4.39 4.76
CA PRO A 72 17.46 -5.12 4.56
C PRO A 72 16.29 -4.17 4.22
N PRO A 73 15.21 -4.67 3.58
CA PRO A 73 14.00 -3.87 3.31
C PRO A 73 13.47 -3.18 4.55
N ASN A 74 12.92 -1.98 4.38
CA ASN A 74 12.45 -1.12 5.49
C ASN A 74 11.40 -1.79 6.36
N THR A 75 10.58 -2.67 5.79
CA THR A 75 9.59 -3.49 6.52
C THR A 75 10.23 -4.32 7.64
N PHE A 76 11.47 -4.80 7.45
CA PHE A 76 12.19 -5.57 8.48
C PHE A 76 12.91 -4.69 9.49
N LYS A 77 13.23 -3.44 9.15
CA LYS A 77 13.79 -2.46 10.06
C LYS A 77 12.72 -1.89 11.00
N ASN A 78 11.53 -1.63 10.47
CA ASN A 78 10.38 -1.07 11.18
C ASN A 78 9.17 -2.02 11.06
N PRO A 79 8.98 -2.96 12.00
CA PRO A 79 7.91 -3.96 11.90
C PRO A 79 6.50 -3.39 12.13
N ILE A 80 6.37 -2.11 12.41
CA ILE A 80 5.10 -1.45 12.74
C ILE A 80 4.01 -1.69 11.67
N TYR A 81 4.38 -1.71 10.38
CA TYR A 81 3.45 -1.98 9.29
C TYR A 81 2.94 -3.42 9.28
N VAL A 82 3.82 -4.37 9.66
CA VAL A 82 3.44 -5.78 9.84
C VAL A 82 2.49 -5.92 11.02
N GLU A 83 2.75 -5.24 12.13
CA GLU A 83 1.90 -5.26 13.33
C GLU A 83 0.48 -4.74 13.02
N TYR A 84 0.37 -3.57 12.34
CA TYR A 84 -0.93 -3.06 11.90
C TYR A 84 -1.64 -3.98 10.92
N SER A 85 -0.89 -4.65 10.03
CA SER A 85 -1.47 -5.62 9.08
C SER A 85 -2.01 -6.85 9.79
N VAL A 86 -1.28 -7.40 10.77
CA VAL A 86 -1.72 -8.52 11.59
C VAL A 86 -2.95 -8.15 12.42
N LEU A 87 -2.90 -6.98 13.08
CA LEU A 87 -4.04 -6.49 13.88
C LEU A 87 -5.29 -6.35 13.02
N THR A 88 -5.18 -5.75 11.84
CA THR A 88 -6.27 -5.59 10.88
C THR A 88 -6.83 -6.95 10.44
N ALA A 89 -5.95 -7.91 10.12
CA ALA A 89 -6.35 -9.26 9.72
C ALA A 89 -7.13 -9.98 10.81
N VAL A 90 -6.64 -9.92 12.05
CA VAL A 90 -7.30 -10.56 13.21
C VAL A 90 -8.67 -9.94 13.48
N ILE A 91 -8.76 -8.61 13.47
CA ILE A 91 -10.04 -7.90 13.68
C ILE A 91 -11.05 -8.33 12.61
N LEU A 92 -10.66 -8.30 11.34
CA LEU A 92 -11.57 -8.69 10.25
C LEU A 92 -11.96 -10.16 10.34
N PHE A 93 -11.01 -11.05 10.62
CA PHE A 93 -11.29 -12.46 10.78
C PHE A 93 -12.33 -12.71 11.89
N VAL A 94 -12.15 -12.09 13.05
CA VAL A 94 -13.09 -12.22 14.18
C VAL A 94 -14.48 -11.67 13.83
N VAL A 95 -14.53 -10.48 13.19
CA VAL A 95 -15.80 -9.86 12.77
C VAL A 95 -16.57 -10.77 11.80
N PHE A 96 -15.88 -11.32 10.79
CA PHE A 96 -16.52 -12.21 9.82
C PHE A 96 -16.85 -13.59 10.39
N TYR A 97 -16.03 -14.10 11.34
CA TYR A 97 -16.31 -15.36 12.04
C TYR A 97 -17.57 -15.28 12.90
N ILE A 98 -17.76 -14.17 13.62
CA ILE A 98 -18.95 -13.94 14.47
C ILE A 98 -20.19 -13.72 13.59
N LYS A 99 -20.06 -13.03 12.45
CA LYS A 99 -21.16 -12.74 11.53
C LYS A 99 -21.32 -13.80 10.42
N LYS A 100 -21.26 -15.07 10.77
CA LYS A 100 -21.30 -16.24 9.84
C LYS A 100 -22.44 -16.25 8.80
N GLN A 101 -23.42 -15.34 8.90
CA GLN A 101 -24.58 -15.20 8.03
C GLN A 101 -24.41 -14.22 6.86
N MET A 102 -23.25 -13.53 6.70
CA MET A 102 -23.09 -12.46 5.71
C MET A 102 -22.57 -12.92 4.34
N LEU A 103 -22.69 -14.19 3.96
CA LEU A 103 -22.33 -14.68 2.62
C LEU A 103 -23.56 -14.74 1.66
N ASP A 104 -24.54 -13.89 1.87
CA ASP A 104 -25.67 -13.77 0.94
C ASP A 104 -25.26 -12.98 -0.32
N SER A 105 -25.97 -13.17 -1.44
CA SER A 105 -25.62 -12.59 -2.74
C SER A 105 -25.49 -11.05 -2.73
N LYS A 106 -26.25 -10.36 -1.86
CA LYS A 106 -26.12 -8.93 -1.63
C LYS A 106 -24.80 -8.56 -0.94
N ALA A 107 -24.34 -9.37 0.00
CA ALA A 107 -23.08 -9.17 0.69
C ALA A 107 -21.87 -9.31 -0.27
N LEU A 108 -21.95 -10.19 -1.27
CA LEU A 108 -20.92 -10.37 -2.28
C LEU A 108 -20.73 -9.10 -3.14
N PHE A 109 -21.82 -8.44 -3.52
CA PHE A 109 -21.76 -7.18 -4.27
C PHE A 109 -21.12 -6.03 -3.50
N TYR A 110 -21.46 -5.90 -2.20
CA TYR A 110 -20.81 -4.91 -1.32
C TYR A 110 -19.33 -5.25 -1.07
N TYR A 111 -19.01 -6.53 -0.94
CA TYR A 111 -17.63 -7.01 -0.80
C TYR A 111 -16.74 -6.53 -1.97
N GLU A 112 -17.18 -6.74 -3.22
CA GLU A 112 -16.40 -6.32 -4.39
C GLU A 112 -16.18 -4.80 -4.42
N LYS A 113 -17.20 -4.01 -4.10
CA LYS A 113 -17.07 -2.56 -4.03
C LYS A 113 -16.09 -2.09 -2.95
N ILE A 114 -16.18 -2.68 -1.76
CA ILE A 114 -15.28 -2.35 -0.64
C ILE A 114 -13.85 -2.73 -1.00
N MET A 115 -13.65 -3.91 -1.59
CA MET A 115 -12.31 -4.35 -2.01
C MET A 115 -11.69 -3.39 -3.04
N ILE A 116 -12.46 -2.97 -4.04
CA ILE A 116 -12.01 -1.99 -5.04
C ILE A 116 -11.64 -0.65 -4.38
N LEU A 117 -12.43 -0.19 -3.41
CA LEU A 117 -12.15 1.05 -2.69
C LEU A 117 -10.87 0.95 -1.86
N LEU A 118 -10.70 -0.15 -1.12
CA LEU A 118 -9.50 -0.39 -0.31
C LEU A 118 -8.24 -0.49 -1.18
N ASP A 119 -8.34 -1.19 -2.31
CA ASP A 119 -7.26 -1.28 -3.27
C ASP A 119 -6.92 0.09 -3.88
N ALA A 120 -7.94 0.92 -4.19
CA ALA A 120 -7.70 2.26 -4.72
C ALA A 120 -6.97 3.17 -3.72
N ILE A 121 -7.33 3.09 -2.43
CA ILE A 121 -6.67 3.84 -1.35
C ILE A 121 -5.22 3.38 -1.21
N GLY A 122 -4.99 2.07 -1.12
CA GLY A 122 -3.64 1.51 -1.01
C GLY A 122 -2.79 1.82 -2.24
N LEU A 123 -3.36 1.69 -3.44
CA LEU A 123 -2.68 2.03 -4.69
C LEU A 123 -2.21 3.48 -4.70
N GLY A 124 -3.10 4.42 -4.37
CA GLY A 124 -2.77 5.85 -4.34
C GLY A 124 -1.69 6.16 -3.32
N ALA A 125 -1.86 5.71 -2.08
CA ALA A 125 -0.90 5.91 -1.01
C ALA A 125 0.49 5.39 -1.38
N PHE A 126 0.59 4.11 -1.75
CA PHE A 126 1.88 3.48 -2.02
C PHE A 126 2.51 3.89 -3.36
N THR A 127 1.74 4.37 -4.33
CA THR A 127 2.31 4.98 -5.53
C THR A 127 3.09 6.25 -5.19
N VAL A 128 2.50 7.13 -4.38
CA VAL A 128 3.16 8.38 -3.93
C VAL A 128 4.41 8.06 -3.11
N ILE A 129 4.28 7.20 -2.10
CA ILE A 129 5.39 6.79 -1.23
C ILE A 129 6.52 6.13 -2.02
N GLY A 130 6.19 5.32 -3.03
CA GLY A 130 7.18 4.69 -3.90
C GLY A 130 8.02 5.71 -4.68
N VAL A 131 7.38 6.74 -5.23
CA VAL A 131 8.08 7.83 -5.92
C VAL A 131 8.94 8.63 -4.95
N GLU A 132 8.38 8.99 -3.77
CA GLU A 132 9.07 9.76 -2.74
C GLU A 132 10.30 9.03 -2.22
N THR A 133 10.18 7.75 -1.87
CA THR A 133 11.32 6.94 -1.41
C THR A 133 12.46 6.91 -2.43
N ALA A 134 12.15 6.73 -3.72
CA ALA A 134 13.17 6.72 -4.75
C ALA A 134 13.81 8.11 -4.96
N TYR A 135 13.04 9.18 -4.79
CA TYR A 135 13.53 10.55 -4.84
C TYR A 135 14.49 10.86 -3.68
N GLU A 136 14.14 10.50 -2.45
CA GLU A 136 14.95 10.71 -1.24
C GLU A 136 16.30 9.99 -1.29
N ILE A 137 16.37 8.81 -1.90
CA ILE A 137 17.60 8.03 -2.07
C ILE A 137 18.55 8.68 -3.11
N GLY A 138 18.08 9.69 -3.86
CA GLY A 138 18.91 10.46 -4.80
C GLY A 138 18.68 10.13 -6.27
N TYR A 139 17.69 9.33 -6.63
CA TYR A 139 17.35 9.05 -8.04
C TYR A 139 16.57 10.18 -8.73
N VAL A 140 16.80 11.44 -8.34
CA VAL A 140 16.07 12.64 -8.80
C VAL A 140 16.07 12.79 -10.33
N HIS A 141 17.16 12.45 -10.99
CA HIS A 141 17.30 12.59 -12.45
C HIS A 141 16.80 11.37 -13.25
N HIS A 142 16.44 10.29 -12.58
CA HIS A 142 16.00 9.03 -13.21
C HIS A 142 14.47 8.93 -13.27
N ARG A 143 13.81 9.80 -14.03
CA ARG A 143 12.34 9.89 -14.11
C ARG A 143 11.64 8.54 -14.39
N PHE A 144 12.24 7.72 -15.24
CA PHE A 144 11.69 6.39 -15.54
C PHE A 144 11.72 5.47 -14.30
N LEU A 145 12.82 5.49 -13.53
CA LEU A 145 12.95 4.71 -12.31
C LEU A 145 11.95 5.18 -11.26
N LEU A 146 11.79 6.49 -11.07
CA LEU A 146 10.79 7.07 -10.16
C LEU A 146 9.37 6.59 -10.52
N LEU A 147 9.02 6.68 -11.81
CA LEU A 147 7.72 6.22 -12.32
C LEU A 147 7.53 4.72 -12.08
N PHE A 148 8.51 3.90 -12.46
CA PHE A 148 8.46 2.46 -12.31
C PHE A 148 8.32 2.04 -10.85
N VAL A 149 9.14 2.61 -9.97
CA VAL A 149 9.14 2.30 -8.53
C VAL A 149 7.82 2.73 -7.88
N GLY A 150 7.30 3.91 -8.22
CA GLY A 150 5.98 4.35 -7.75
C GLY A 150 4.88 3.36 -8.14
N VAL A 151 4.82 3.00 -9.42
CA VAL A 151 3.81 2.07 -9.92
C VAL A 151 3.95 0.69 -9.28
N ILE A 152 5.16 0.10 -9.27
CA ILE A 152 5.36 -1.24 -8.73
C ILE A 152 5.08 -1.32 -7.21
N THR A 153 5.34 -0.24 -6.49
CA THR A 153 5.00 -0.15 -5.05
C THR A 153 3.49 -0.16 -4.86
N GLY A 154 2.77 0.66 -5.61
CA GLY A 154 1.32 0.76 -5.50
C GLY A 154 0.59 -0.50 -5.95
N VAL A 155 1.00 -1.13 -7.06
CA VAL A 155 0.32 -2.32 -7.59
C VAL A 155 0.83 -3.63 -6.99
N GLY A 156 2.06 -3.66 -6.49
CA GLY A 156 2.77 -4.89 -6.10
C GLY A 156 2.04 -5.70 -5.04
N GLY A 157 1.50 -5.03 -4.02
CA GLY A 157 0.73 -5.69 -2.96
C GLY A 157 -0.51 -6.42 -3.49
N GLY A 158 -1.31 -5.74 -4.32
CA GLY A 158 -2.49 -6.32 -4.98
C GLY A 158 -2.14 -7.47 -5.92
N MET A 159 -1.04 -7.36 -6.67
CA MET A 159 -0.56 -8.44 -7.55
C MET A 159 -0.17 -9.68 -6.75
N ILE A 160 0.61 -9.53 -5.67
CA ILE A 160 1.00 -10.64 -4.79
C ILE A 160 -0.25 -11.31 -4.23
N ARG A 161 -1.20 -10.53 -3.70
CA ARG A 161 -2.48 -11.03 -3.18
C ARG A 161 -3.20 -11.90 -4.20
N ASP A 162 -3.39 -11.38 -5.40
CA ASP A 162 -4.18 -12.05 -6.44
C ASP A 162 -3.48 -13.34 -6.92
N MET A 163 -2.15 -13.32 -7.06
CA MET A 163 -1.34 -14.51 -7.36
C MET A 163 -1.43 -15.57 -6.26
N MET A 164 -1.32 -15.18 -4.99
CA MET A 164 -1.49 -16.09 -3.86
C MET A 164 -2.91 -16.67 -3.79
N ALA A 165 -3.91 -15.89 -4.20
CA ALA A 165 -5.29 -16.33 -4.31
C ALA A 165 -5.56 -17.19 -5.57
N GLN A 166 -4.56 -17.46 -6.40
CA GLN A 166 -4.68 -18.16 -7.68
C GLN A 166 -5.72 -17.50 -8.60
N GLN A 167 -5.64 -16.19 -8.70
CA GLN A 167 -6.48 -15.37 -9.57
C GLN A 167 -5.61 -14.55 -10.51
N ILE A 168 -6.16 -14.22 -11.68
CA ILE A 168 -5.49 -13.26 -12.58
C ILE A 168 -5.48 -11.91 -11.86
N PRO A 169 -4.31 -11.27 -11.69
CA PRO A 169 -4.22 -9.98 -11.02
C PRO A 169 -5.19 -8.96 -11.61
N PHE A 170 -5.96 -8.32 -10.74
CA PHE A 170 -7.01 -7.37 -11.11
C PHE A 170 -6.48 -6.23 -11.97
N ILE A 171 -5.24 -5.80 -11.74
CA ILE A 171 -4.58 -4.75 -12.51
C ILE A 171 -4.38 -5.13 -13.98
N LEU A 172 -4.22 -6.42 -14.30
CA LEU A 172 -4.06 -6.90 -15.67
C LEU A 172 -5.39 -6.99 -16.42
N VAL A 173 -6.50 -7.05 -15.69
CA VAL A 173 -7.85 -7.18 -16.26
C VAL A 173 -8.54 -5.81 -16.38
N LYS A 174 -8.33 -4.92 -15.41
CA LYS A 174 -8.93 -3.58 -15.40
C LYS A 174 -7.87 -2.50 -15.63
N GLN A 175 -7.73 -2.10 -16.88
CA GLN A 175 -6.74 -1.10 -17.35
C GLN A 175 -6.78 0.23 -16.59
N ILE A 176 -7.93 0.65 -16.08
CA ILE A 176 -8.11 1.91 -15.33
C ILE A 176 -7.19 1.97 -14.10
N TYR A 177 -6.94 0.85 -13.45
CA TYR A 177 -6.10 0.77 -12.25
C TYR A 177 -4.62 1.08 -12.51
N ALA A 178 -4.05 0.46 -13.54
CA ALA A 178 -2.67 0.71 -13.97
C ALA A 178 -2.50 2.16 -14.45
N CYS A 179 -3.47 2.66 -15.24
CA CYS A 179 -3.46 4.04 -15.72
C CYS A 179 -3.55 5.06 -14.59
N ALA A 180 -4.35 4.78 -13.54
CA ALA A 180 -4.45 5.67 -12.38
C ALA A 180 -3.12 5.76 -11.60
N SER A 181 -2.44 4.62 -11.38
CA SER A 181 -1.12 4.61 -10.74
C SER A 181 -0.06 5.33 -11.58
N LEU A 182 -0.04 5.09 -12.90
CA LEU A 182 0.86 5.78 -13.82
C LEU A 182 0.62 7.29 -13.84
N ALA A 183 -0.63 7.72 -13.90
CA ALA A 183 -0.99 9.14 -13.86
C ALA A 183 -0.62 9.77 -12.51
N GLY A 184 -0.91 9.09 -11.40
CA GLY A 184 -0.54 9.54 -10.06
C GLY A 184 0.96 9.70 -9.88
N ALA A 185 1.75 8.69 -10.27
CA ALA A 185 3.21 8.77 -10.25
C ALA A 185 3.73 9.90 -11.15
N GLY A 186 3.17 10.06 -12.35
CA GLY A 186 3.54 11.13 -13.27
C GLY A 186 3.28 12.53 -12.69
N VAL A 187 2.13 12.73 -12.04
CA VAL A 187 1.80 14.00 -11.37
C VAL A 187 2.75 14.26 -10.20
N CYS A 188 3.06 13.24 -9.37
CA CYS A 188 4.03 13.36 -8.29
C CYS A 188 5.40 13.81 -8.81
N ILE A 189 5.92 13.16 -9.85
CA ILE A 189 7.23 13.51 -10.46
C ILE A 189 7.21 14.91 -11.04
N TRP A 190 6.07 15.36 -11.58
CA TRP A 190 5.94 16.72 -12.14
C TRP A 190 5.91 17.79 -11.05
N LEU A 191 5.30 17.49 -9.89
CA LEU A 191 5.21 18.44 -8.77
C LEU A 191 6.48 18.50 -7.92
N MET A 192 7.32 17.47 -7.91
CA MET A 192 8.55 17.41 -7.09
C MET A 192 9.55 18.56 -7.32
N PRO A 193 9.78 19.10 -8.56
CA PRO A 193 10.69 20.23 -8.75
C PRO A 193 10.24 21.54 -8.07
N TYR A 194 9.00 21.60 -7.55
CA TYR A 194 8.45 22.79 -6.91
C TYR A 194 8.49 22.73 -5.37
N HIS A 195 9.04 21.68 -4.82
CA HIS A 195 9.32 21.47 -3.40
C HIS A 195 10.81 21.49 -3.14
#